data_8ee3fc034505f7e92e29894e90e765ee
#
_entry.id   8ee3fc034505f7e92e29894e90e765ee
#
_cell.length_a   1.000
_cell.length_b   1.000
_cell.length_c   1.000
_cell.angle_alpha   90.00
_cell.angle_beta   90.00
_cell.angle_gamma   90.00
#
_symmetry.space_group_name_H-M   'P 1'
#
loop_
_entity.id
_entity.type
_entity.pdbx_description
1 polymer ?
#
loop_
_entity_poly.entity_id
_entity_poly.type
_entity_poly.pdbx_seq_one_letter_code
_entity_poly.pdbx_strand_id
1 'polypeptide(L)'
;AMSSIIVDGYHVNYNAVKTAKKIMGDRLFCITDAVTSTNTGFYKHALVGDKYESDGTLSGSALTQLKSVQNLMEHVGVDFTEALKMCSVYPARVMQKKEMSGSILIGETAAFVCLTDSKELVKIVAS
;
A
#
# COMPACT_ATOMS: atom_id res chain seq x y z
N ALA A 1 11.79 4.64 15.23
CA ALA A 1 11.09 5.37 14.18
C ALA A 1 10.38 4.42 13.23
N MET A 2 9.26 4.82 12.67
CA MET A 2 8.55 4.09 11.63
C MET A 2 8.97 4.61 10.25
N SER A 3 8.92 3.77 9.23
CA SER A 3 9.23 4.13 7.85
C SER A 3 8.19 3.61 6.89
N SER A 4 7.93 4.37 5.84
CA SER A 4 7.06 3.97 4.74
C SER A 4 7.84 3.34 3.60
N ILE A 5 7.18 2.50 2.81
CA ILE A 5 7.76 1.86 1.64
C ILE A 5 6.70 1.67 0.55
N ILE A 6 7.11 1.78 -0.71
CA ILE A 6 6.27 1.53 -1.89
C ILE A 6 6.59 0.12 -2.42
N VAL A 7 5.59 -0.75 -2.49
CA VAL A 7 5.76 -2.17 -2.82
C VAL A 7 5.21 -2.47 -4.22
N ASP A 8 5.74 -1.79 -5.22
CA ASP A 8 5.35 -1.95 -6.62
C ASP A 8 6.42 -2.67 -7.49
N GLY A 9 7.61 -2.90 -6.94
CA GLY A 9 8.74 -3.51 -7.65
C GLY A 9 9.51 -2.56 -8.56
N TYR A 10 9.03 -1.32 -8.72
CA TYR A 10 9.67 -0.28 -9.54
C TYR A 10 10.41 0.74 -8.69
N HIS A 11 9.74 1.32 -7.68
CA HIS A 11 10.35 2.28 -6.76
C HIS A 11 11.35 1.60 -5.83
N VAL A 12 10.99 0.41 -5.34
CA VAL A 12 11.84 -0.39 -4.46
C VAL A 12 11.83 -1.84 -4.94
N ASN A 13 13.01 -2.39 -5.17
CA ASN A 13 13.17 -3.79 -5.52
C ASN A 13 12.63 -4.68 -4.39
N TYR A 14 11.94 -5.76 -4.71
CA TYR A 14 11.35 -6.65 -3.70
C TYR A 14 12.36 -7.27 -2.73
N ASN A 15 13.61 -7.50 -3.15
CA ASN A 15 14.66 -7.95 -2.22
C ASN A 15 15.04 -6.88 -1.19
N ALA A 16 15.01 -5.61 -1.58
CA ALA A 16 15.20 -4.50 -0.63
C ALA A 16 14.01 -4.41 0.33
N VAL A 17 12.78 -4.63 -0.12
CA VAL A 17 11.60 -4.72 0.75
C VAL A 17 11.74 -5.85 1.76
N LYS A 18 12.20 -7.04 1.34
CA LYS A 18 12.48 -8.18 2.24
C LYS A 18 13.49 -7.82 3.32
N THR A 19 14.57 -7.16 2.93
CA THR A 19 15.62 -6.73 3.86
C THR A 19 15.09 -5.69 4.84
N ALA A 20 14.39 -4.67 4.36
CA ALA A 20 13.78 -3.64 5.18
C ALA A 20 12.79 -4.25 6.19
N LYS A 21 11.95 -5.20 5.75
CA LYS A 21 11.00 -5.89 6.61
C LYS A 21 11.69 -6.70 7.72
N LYS A 22 12.77 -7.40 7.42
CA LYS A 22 13.55 -8.14 8.42
C LYS A 22 14.15 -7.22 9.48
N ILE A 23 14.64 -6.06 9.09
CA ILE A 23 15.29 -5.11 10.01
C ILE A 23 14.26 -4.34 10.83
N MET A 24 13.18 -3.90 10.21
CA MET A 24 12.24 -2.96 10.81
C MET A 24 11.03 -3.62 11.49
N GLY A 25 10.66 -4.82 11.07
CA GLY A 25 9.53 -5.54 11.65
C GLY A 25 8.20 -4.77 11.49
N ASP A 26 7.51 -4.51 12.59
CA ASP A 26 6.23 -3.78 12.63
C ASP A 26 6.35 -2.26 12.51
N ARG A 27 7.56 -1.74 12.35
CA ARG A 27 7.84 -0.32 12.10
C ARG A 27 7.87 0.04 10.62
N LEU A 28 7.72 -0.96 9.73
CA LEU A 28 7.64 -0.75 8.28
C LEU A 28 6.18 -0.82 7.82
N PHE A 29 5.70 0.21 7.13
CA PHE A 29 4.34 0.26 6.60
C PHE A 29 4.30 0.65 5.13
N CYS A 30 3.22 0.28 4.44
CA CYS A 30 3.07 0.54 3.01
C CYS A 30 2.40 1.88 2.75
N ILE A 31 2.88 2.55 1.72
CA ILE A 31 2.21 3.67 1.04
C ILE A 31 2.16 3.36 -0.45
N THR A 32 1.26 4.00 -1.18
CA THR A 32 1.16 3.83 -2.63
C THR A 32 1.95 4.88 -3.38
N ASP A 33 2.00 6.10 -2.88
CA ASP A 33 2.47 7.27 -3.65
C ASP A 33 1.83 7.31 -5.04
N ALA A 34 0.53 6.96 -5.07
CA ALA A 34 -0.21 6.85 -6.31
C ALA A 34 -0.53 8.23 -6.89
N VAL A 35 -0.36 8.33 -8.19
CA VAL A 35 -0.70 9.53 -8.97
C VAL A 35 -1.71 9.16 -10.06
N THR A 36 -2.23 10.15 -10.74
CA THR A 36 -3.07 9.98 -11.93
C THR A 36 -2.45 10.65 -13.13
N SER A 37 -2.84 10.24 -14.32
CA SER A 37 -2.40 10.90 -15.57
C SER A 37 -2.81 12.37 -15.55
N THR A 38 -1.87 13.24 -15.88
CA THR A 38 -2.11 14.68 -16.01
C THR A 38 -1.31 15.28 -17.15
N ASN A 39 -1.92 16.20 -17.88
CA ASN A 39 -1.30 16.97 -18.96
C ASN A 39 -1.06 18.43 -18.57
N THR A 40 -1.38 18.81 -17.33
CA THR A 40 -1.27 20.18 -16.82
C THR A 40 -0.23 20.28 -15.72
N GLY A 41 0.35 21.47 -15.57
CA GLY A 41 1.38 21.74 -14.56
C GLY A 41 2.80 21.43 -15.02
N PHE A 42 3.75 21.59 -14.10
CA PHE A 42 5.18 21.36 -14.38
C PHE A 42 5.53 19.87 -14.49
N TYR A 43 4.79 19.00 -13.81
CA TYR A 43 4.96 17.55 -13.87
C TYR A 43 3.78 16.91 -14.57
N LYS A 44 4.02 16.40 -15.76
CA LYS A 44 3.05 15.62 -16.53
C LYS A 44 3.29 14.16 -16.25
N HIS A 45 2.29 13.49 -15.66
CA HIS A 45 2.37 12.06 -15.38
C HIS A 45 1.70 11.28 -16.49
N ALA A 46 2.43 10.38 -17.14
CA ALA A 46 1.90 9.45 -18.14
C ALA A 46 2.00 8.02 -17.62
N LEU A 47 0.92 7.25 -17.75
CA LEU A 47 0.91 5.84 -17.41
C LEU A 47 1.71 5.04 -18.44
N VAL A 48 2.74 4.33 -17.99
CA VAL A 48 3.59 3.46 -18.81
C VAL A 48 3.61 2.06 -18.18
N GLY A 49 2.77 1.15 -18.69
CA GLY A 49 2.53 -0.14 -18.04
C GLY A 49 1.87 0.05 -16.66
N ASP A 50 2.51 -0.43 -15.61
CA ASP A 50 2.02 -0.36 -14.22
C ASP A 50 2.67 0.75 -13.38
N LYS A 51 3.26 1.76 -14.00
CA LYS A 51 3.93 2.89 -13.34
C LYS A 51 3.65 4.20 -14.07
N TYR A 52 3.86 5.31 -13.38
CA TYR A 52 3.80 6.64 -13.97
C TYR A 52 5.19 7.19 -14.22
N GLU A 53 5.38 7.84 -15.35
CA GLU A 53 6.61 8.51 -15.74
C GLU A 53 6.34 9.98 -16.11
N SER A 54 7.31 10.82 -15.84
CA SER A 54 7.39 12.20 -16.31
C SER A 54 8.73 12.37 -17.02
N ASP A 55 8.70 12.70 -18.33
CA ASP A 55 9.89 12.85 -19.18
C ASP A 55 10.84 11.62 -19.11
N GLY A 56 10.27 10.40 -19.08
CA GLY A 56 11.03 9.14 -19.01
C GLY A 56 11.58 8.81 -17.62
N THR A 57 11.26 9.62 -16.60
CA THR A 57 11.64 9.39 -15.21
C THR A 57 10.44 8.91 -14.40
N LEU A 58 10.66 7.95 -13.50
CA LEU A 58 9.61 7.46 -12.59
C LEU A 58 9.05 8.63 -11.76
N SER A 59 7.74 8.84 -11.83
CA SER A 59 7.09 10.03 -11.26
C SER A 59 5.95 9.73 -10.29
N GLY A 60 5.73 8.48 -9.98
CA GLY A 60 4.71 8.01 -9.06
C GLY A 60 4.26 6.60 -9.41
N SER A 61 3.42 6.01 -8.54
CA SER A 61 2.94 4.66 -8.74
C SER A 61 1.51 4.61 -9.28
N ALA A 62 1.16 3.49 -9.93
CA ALA A 62 -0.22 3.10 -10.21
C ALA A 62 -0.73 2.10 -9.17
N LEU A 63 -0.03 1.97 -8.05
CA LEU A 63 -0.26 0.98 -7.01
C LEU A 63 -1.53 1.29 -6.21
N THR A 64 -2.30 0.25 -5.90
CA THR A 64 -3.37 0.31 -4.89
C THR A 64 -2.89 -0.35 -3.59
N GLN A 65 -3.54 -0.05 -2.46
CA GLN A 65 -3.20 -0.73 -1.20
C GLN A 65 -3.48 -2.24 -1.27
N LEU A 66 -4.54 -2.65 -1.95
CA LEU A 66 -4.81 -4.07 -2.15
C LEU A 66 -3.70 -4.74 -2.97
N LYS A 67 -3.22 -4.08 -4.02
CA LYS A 67 -2.09 -4.60 -4.80
C LYS A 67 -0.80 -4.65 -3.98
N SER A 68 -0.59 -3.72 -3.05
CA SER A 68 0.52 -3.78 -2.08
C SER A 68 0.44 -5.04 -1.22
N VAL A 69 -0.74 -5.39 -0.71
CA VAL A 69 -0.97 -6.64 0.05
C VAL A 69 -0.62 -7.87 -0.80
N GLN A 70 -1.12 -7.92 -2.04
CA GLN A 70 -0.85 -9.02 -2.97
C GLN A 70 0.66 -9.14 -3.27
N ASN A 71 1.33 -8.03 -3.56
CA ASN A 71 2.78 -8.01 -3.84
C ASN A 71 3.61 -8.42 -2.62
N LEU A 72 3.23 -8.00 -1.41
CA LEU A 72 3.88 -8.45 -0.17
C LEU A 72 3.81 -9.96 0.01
N MET A 73 2.66 -10.56 -0.27
CA MET A 73 2.47 -12.01 -0.18
C MET A 73 3.25 -12.75 -1.25
N GLU A 74 3.11 -12.33 -2.51
CA GLU A 74 3.63 -13.04 -3.68
C GLU A 74 5.14 -12.87 -3.85
N HIS A 75 5.66 -11.65 -3.69
CA HIS A 75 7.05 -11.31 -4.03
C HIS A 75 7.94 -11.12 -2.81
N VAL A 76 7.39 -10.80 -1.65
CA VAL A 76 8.16 -10.55 -0.42
C VAL A 76 8.08 -11.73 0.55
N GLY A 77 7.02 -12.55 0.45
CA GLY A 77 6.83 -13.72 1.32
C GLY A 77 6.27 -13.34 2.70
N VAL A 78 5.57 -12.22 2.81
CA VAL A 78 4.86 -11.81 4.02
C VAL A 78 3.50 -12.51 4.05
N ASP A 79 3.06 -13.00 5.21
CA ASP A 79 1.73 -13.58 5.33
C ASP A 79 0.62 -12.54 5.21
N PHE A 80 -0.60 -13.00 4.92
CA PHE A 80 -1.75 -12.12 4.67
C PHE A 80 -2.07 -11.20 5.85
N THR A 81 -2.04 -11.71 7.07
CA THR A 81 -2.33 -10.91 8.27
C THR A 81 -1.33 -9.79 8.45
N GLU A 82 -0.05 -10.08 8.29
CA GLU A 82 1.02 -9.09 8.41
C GLU A 82 0.97 -8.08 7.25
N ALA A 83 0.71 -8.54 6.03
CA ALA A 83 0.55 -7.66 4.86
C ALA A 83 -0.62 -6.67 5.06
N LEU A 84 -1.75 -7.12 5.61
CA LEU A 84 -2.86 -6.25 5.97
C LEU A 84 -2.46 -5.21 7.04
N LYS A 85 -1.73 -5.63 8.07
CA LYS A 85 -1.26 -4.69 9.12
C LYS A 85 -0.33 -3.63 8.54
N MET A 86 0.56 -4.00 7.64
CA MET A 86 1.44 -3.04 6.95
C MET A 86 0.67 -2.01 6.12
N CYS A 87 -0.52 -2.35 5.64
CA CYS A 87 -1.35 -1.48 4.82
C CYS A 87 -2.49 -0.78 5.59
N SER A 88 -2.69 -1.09 6.87
CA SER A 88 -3.81 -0.54 7.68
C SER A 88 -3.38 -0.15 9.10
N VAL A 89 -3.09 -1.12 9.95
CA VAL A 89 -2.80 -0.89 11.38
C VAL A 89 -1.55 -0.04 11.58
N TYR A 90 -0.47 -0.34 10.86
CA TYR A 90 0.79 0.39 11.04
C TYR A 90 0.74 1.84 10.55
N PRO A 91 0.18 2.14 9.35
CA PRO A 91 -0.02 3.55 8.98
C PRO A 91 -1.00 4.28 9.91
N ALA A 92 -2.04 3.61 10.43
CA ALA A 92 -2.96 4.22 11.41
C ALA A 92 -2.23 4.66 12.70
N ARG A 93 -1.24 3.89 13.16
CA ARG A 93 -0.38 4.30 14.29
C ARG A 93 0.38 5.60 14.01
N VAL A 94 0.88 5.75 12.78
CA VAL A 94 1.60 6.98 12.36
C VAL A 94 0.67 8.18 12.34
N MET A 95 -0.56 7.99 11.85
CA MET A 95 -1.57 9.04 11.78
C MET A 95 -2.10 9.48 13.15
N GLN A 96 -1.92 8.66 14.19
CA GLN A 96 -2.36 8.91 15.58
C GLN A 96 -3.86 9.25 15.70
N LYS A 97 -4.66 8.75 14.77
CA LYS A 97 -6.12 8.96 14.75
C LYS A 97 -6.82 7.75 15.35
N LYS A 98 -7.50 7.93 16.45
CA LYS A 98 -8.21 6.84 17.17
C LYS A 98 -9.30 6.20 16.32
N GLU A 99 -9.97 6.98 15.48
CA GLU A 99 -11.03 6.55 14.57
C GLU A 99 -10.50 5.73 13.36
N MET A 100 -9.19 5.64 13.20
CA MET A 100 -8.53 4.91 12.10
C MET A 100 -7.65 3.80 12.67
N SER A 101 -8.22 2.90 13.45
CA SER A 101 -7.46 1.82 14.11
C SER A 101 -6.88 0.80 13.13
N GLY A 102 -7.47 0.67 11.94
CA GLY A 102 -7.17 -0.39 10.98
C GLY A 102 -7.70 -1.77 11.43
N SER A 103 -8.62 -1.79 12.39
CA SER A 103 -9.21 -3.00 12.97
C SER A 103 -10.75 -2.95 12.89
N ILE A 104 -11.40 -4.10 12.94
CA ILE A 104 -12.86 -4.20 13.00
C ILE A 104 -13.25 -4.40 14.46
N LEU A 105 -13.84 -3.38 15.07
CA LEU A 105 -14.22 -3.37 16.47
C LEU A 105 -15.72 -3.12 16.64
N ILE A 106 -16.32 -3.77 17.66
CA ILE A 106 -17.73 -3.57 17.99
C ILE A 106 -17.93 -2.12 18.47
N GLY A 107 -18.95 -1.44 17.90
CA GLY A 107 -19.28 -0.05 18.24
C GLY A 107 -18.59 1.00 17.34
N GLU A 108 -17.67 0.59 16.48
CA GLU A 108 -17.07 1.48 15.48
C GLU A 108 -17.90 1.52 14.18
N THR A 109 -17.72 2.61 13.42
CA THR A 109 -18.31 2.75 12.08
C THR A 109 -17.78 1.65 11.17
N ALA A 110 -18.67 0.99 10.44
CA ALA A 110 -18.28 -0.05 9.50
C ALA A 110 -17.46 0.53 8.34
N ALA A 111 -16.21 0.11 8.23
CA ALA A 111 -15.30 0.49 7.14
C ALA A 111 -14.36 -0.70 6.85
N PHE A 112 -14.76 -1.58 5.95
CA PHE A 112 -13.98 -2.77 5.59
C PHE A 112 -14.17 -3.19 4.14
N VAL A 113 -13.31 -4.07 3.69
CA VAL A 113 -13.37 -4.68 2.36
C VAL A 113 -13.64 -6.17 2.49
N CYS A 114 -14.39 -6.71 1.53
CA CYS A 114 -14.58 -8.14 1.38
C CYS A 114 -13.73 -8.62 0.21
N LEU A 115 -12.96 -9.66 0.44
CA LEU A 115 -12.06 -10.24 -0.56
C LEU A 115 -12.43 -11.71 -0.82
N THR A 116 -12.07 -12.21 -2.00
CA THR A 116 -12.06 -13.64 -2.29
C THR A 116 -10.92 -14.33 -1.54
N ASP A 117 -10.89 -15.67 -1.54
CA ASP A 117 -9.76 -16.44 -0.99
C ASP A 117 -8.43 -16.12 -1.70
N SER A 118 -8.48 -15.77 -2.99
CA SER A 118 -7.33 -15.31 -3.78
C SER A 118 -6.98 -13.83 -3.58
N LYS A 119 -7.64 -13.15 -2.61
CA LYS A 119 -7.40 -11.74 -2.25
C LYS A 119 -7.80 -10.72 -3.33
N GLU A 120 -8.85 -11.05 -4.08
CA GLU A 120 -9.47 -10.15 -5.04
C GLU A 120 -10.62 -9.38 -4.39
N LEU A 121 -10.80 -8.11 -4.77
CA LEU A 121 -11.86 -7.27 -4.22
C LEU A 121 -13.23 -7.74 -4.68
N VAL A 122 -14.12 -8.01 -3.74
CA VAL A 122 -15.54 -8.34 -3.97
C VAL A 122 -16.41 -7.13 -3.68
N LYS A 123 -16.24 -6.50 -2.51
CA LYS A 123 -17.12 -5.44 -2.03
C LYS A 123 -16.39 -4.52 -1.04
N ILE A 124 -16.73 -3.25 -1.10
CA ILE A 124 -16.35 -2.27 -0.08
C ILE A 124 -17.58 -1.97 0.76
N VAL A 125 -17.44 -2.00 2.08
CA VAL A 125 -18.46 -1.61 3.04
C VAL A 125 -17.96 -0.38 3.78
N ALA A 126 -18.71 0.71 3.67
CA ALA A 126 -18.45 1.95 4.39
C ALA A 126 -19.79 2.60 4.73
N SER A 127 -19.89 3.12 5.93
CA SER A 127 -21.09 3.83 6.40
C SER A 127 -20.71 5.19 7.00
#